data_66cf398fc23a1d8c9794fd27a61c5cee
#
_entry.id   66cf398fc23a1d8c9794fd27a61c5cee
#
_cell.length_a   1.000
_cell.length_b   1.000
_cell.length_c   1.000
_cell.angle_alpha   90.00
_cell.angle_beta   90.00
_cell.angle_gamma   90.00
#
_symmetry.space_group_name_H-M   'P 1'
#
loop_
_entity.id
_entity.type
_entity.pdbx_description
1 polymer ?
#
loop_
_entity_poly.entity_id
_entity_poly.type
_entity_poly.pdbx_seq_one_letter_code
_entity_poly.pdbx_strand_id
1 'polypeptide(L)'
;MTGAELKSARKASSWTQAQAAVRLGVTQAYLSMVERGERAVSSELASRTIEVLEVPATALPLTEYQSHVRDAGFFQAMLGTLGYPGFAYLRGAARQNPAELLMEALDSDDLDSRVIEALAWLPLAYPHLNWGWLTANAKLRDRQNRLGFVVALAGQAAERDGSSQLERELATRVAKLEPSRLAKEDTLCRESMTRAERVWLREHRPKLAEHWNLLTDLTVEQLDHVAV
;
A
#
# COMPACT_ATOMS: atom_id res chain seq x y z
N MET A 1 -2.04 -4.27 14.08
CA MET A 1 -1.07 -4.67 15.14
C MET A 1 -1.81 -5.39 16.25
N THR A 2 -1.28 -6.52 16.69
CA THR A 2 -1.77 -7.27 17.86
C THR A 2 -0.98 -6.89 19.11
N GLY A 3 -1.51 -7.19 20.29
CA GLY A 3 -0.75 -7.01 21.55
C GLY A 3 0.54 -7.82 21.61
N ALA A 4 0.57 -8.99 20.95
CA ALA A 4 1.77 -9.83 20.84
C ALA A 4 2.85 -9.18 19.99
N GLU A 5 2.49 -8.55 18.87
CA GLU A 5 3.41 -7.80 18.01
C GLU A 5 3.97 -6.57 18.74
N LEU A 6 3.14 -5.82 19.47
CA LEU A 6 3.57 -4.70 20.31
C LEU A 6 4.58 -5.18 21.37
N LYS A 7 4.28 -6.28 22.06
CA LYS A 7 5.19 -6.89 23.04
C LYS A 7 6.52 -7.31 22.42
N SER A 8 6.49 -7.87 21.21
CA SER A 8 7.68 -8.26 20.46
C SER A 8 8.54 -7.05 20.10
N ALA A 9 7.94 -5.99 19.55
CA ALA A 9 8.61 -4.74 19.20
C ALA A 9 9.26 -4.07 20.43
N ARG A 10 8.51 -4.00 21.55
CA ARG A 10 9.07 -3.51 22.82
C ARG A 10 10.28 -4.28 23.29
N LYS A 11 10.22 -5.63 23.23
CA LYS A 11 11.34 -6.49 23.63
C LYS A 11 12.55 -6.33 22.71
N ALA A 12 12.32 -6.19 21.39
CA ALA A 12 13.39 -5.92 20.43
C ALA A 12 14.13 -4.62 20.76
N SER A 13 13.42 -3.60 21.25
CA SER A 13 14.01 -2.34 21.73
C SER A 13 14.59 -2.44 23.17
N SER A 14 14.59 -3.63 23.79
CA SER A 14 15.08 -3.86 25.17
C SER A 14 14.37 -3.01 26.24
N TRP A 15 13.11 -2.62 26.03
CA TRP A 15 12.38 -1.81 26.99
C TRP A 15 11.55 -2.64 27.96
N THR A 16 11.51 -2.20 29.22
CA THR A 16 10.54 -2.69 30.20
C THR A 16 9.13 -2.19 29.85
N GLN A 17 8.09 -2.81 30.38
CA GLN A 17 6.72 -2.32 30.21
C GLN A 17 6.54 -0.88 30.73
N ALA A 18 7.18 -0.54 31.85
CA ALA A 18 7.11 0.79 32.41
C ALA A 18 7.77 1.84 31.49
N GLN A 19 8.94 1.54 30.94
CA GLN A 19 9.63 2.44 30.00
C GLN A 19 8.82 2.65 28.71
N ALA A 20 8.26 1.57 28.17
CA ALA A 20 7.43 1.65 26.96
C ALA A 20 6.14 2.43 27.22
N ALA A 21 5.47 2.19 28.37
CA ALA A 21 4.25 2.88 28.74
C ALA A 21 4.43 4.40 28.78
N VAL A 22 5.52 4.87 29.41
CA VAL A 22 5.86 6.31 29.45
C VAL A 22 6.03 6.86 28.04
N ARG A 23 6.80 6.19 27.17
CA ARG A 23 7.07 6.66 25.81
C ARG A 23 5.83 6.62 24.90
N LEU A 24 4.97 5.62 25.11
CA LEU A 24 3.72 5.45 24.38
C LEU A 24 2.58 6.32 24.95
N GLY A 25 2.79 7.03 26.06
CA GLY A 25 1.79 7.91 26.69
C GLY A 25 0.60 7.12 27.27
N VAL A 26 0.85 5.90 27.77
CA VAL A 26 -0.18 5.05 28.40
C VAL A 26 0.26 4.59 29.79
N THR A 27 -0.66 4.03 30.58
CA THR A 27 -0.30 3.41 31.86
C THR A 27 0.32 2.04 31.65
N GLN A 28 1.24 1.63 32.54
CA GLN A 28 1.82 0.28 32.50
C GLN A 28 0.76 -0.82 32.60
N ALA A 29 -0.27 -0.61 33.44
CA ALA A 29 -1.37 -1.56 33.59
C ALA A 29 -2.14 -1.74 32.28
N TYR A 30 -2.43 -0.66 31.56
CA TYR A 30 -3.10 -0.72 30.26
C TYR A 30 -2.22 -1.43 29.22
N LEU A 31 -0.93 -1.08 29.14
CA LEU A 31 0.01 -1.75 28.23
C LEU A 31 0.10 -3.25 28.53
N SER A 32 0.12 -3.63 29.79
CA SER A 32 0.13 -5.05 30.21
C SER A 32 -1.12 -5.80 29.76
N MET A 33 -2.32 -5.21 29.89
CA MET A 33 -3.58 -5.81 29.39
C MET A 33 -3.56 -5.99 27.87
N VAL A 34 -3.06 -4.97 27.13
CA VAL A 34 -2.91 -5.04 25.69
C VAL A 34 -1.94 -6.14 25.27
N GLU A 35 -0.77 -6.24 25.90
CA GLU A 35 0.23 -7.26 25.59
C GLU A 35 -0.22 -8.69 25.90
N ARG A 36 -1.18 -8.88 26.82
CA ARG A 36 -1.81 -10.16 27.12
C ARG A 36 -3.01 -10.49 26.23
N GLY A 37 -3.43 -9.54 25.37
CA GLY A 37 -4.60 -9.68 24.50
C GLY A 37 -5.94 -9.47 25.22
N GLU A 38 -5.95 -8.99 26.45
CA GLU A 38 -7.16 -8.66 27.22
C GLU A 38 -7.83 -7.36 26.73
N ARG A 39 -7.07 -6.56 26.00
CA ARG A 39 -7.51 -5.34 25.31
C ARG A 39 -6.95 -5.27 23.91
N ALA A 40 -7.77 -4.83 22.97
CA ALA A 40 -7.31 -4.56 21.61
C ALA A 40 -6.35 -3.37 21.58
N VAL A 41 -5.40 -3.39 20.64
CA VAL A 41 -4.55 -2.23 20.35
C VAL A 41 -5.40 -1.19 19.63
N SER A 42 -5.55 0.00 20.21
CA SER A 42 -6.23 1.12 19.53
C SER A 42 -5.37 1.63 18.35
N SER A 43 -6.02 2.25 17.35
CA SER A 43 -5.31 2.84 16.21
C SER A 43 -4.29 3.89 16.65
N GLU A 44 -4.61 4.69 17.69
CA GLU A 44 -3.72 5.69 18.25
C GLU A 44 -2.48 5.05 18.90
N LEU A 45 -2.66 4.00 19.71
CA LEU A 45 -1.54 3.28 20.31
C LEU A 45 -0.70 2.58 19.25
N ALA A 46 -1.31 2.02 18.22
CA ALA A 46 -0.61 1.39 17.11
C ALA A 46 0.27 2.41 16.35
N SER A 47 -0.27 3.59 16.02
CA SER A 47 0.47 4.66 15.36
C SER A 47 1.66 5.13 16.19
N ARG A 48 1.46 5.38 17.50
CA ARG A 48 2.54 5.75 18.41
C ARG A 48 3.60 4.66 18.54
N THR A 49 3.17 3.38 18.55
CA THR A 49 4.10 2.24 18.61
C THR A 49 5.00 2.20 17.37
N ILE A 50 4.45 2.45 16.19
CA ILE A 50 5.20 2.51 14.94
C ILE A 50 6.23 3.64 14.96
N GLU A 51 5.84 4.81 15.44
CA GLU A 51 6.76 5.97 15.53
C GLU A 51 7.88 5.75 16.53
N VAL A 52 7.54 5.27 17.73
CA VAL A 52 8.44 5.21 18.88
C VAL A 52 9.31 3.96 18.87
N LEU A 53 8.84 2.86 18.31
CA LEU A 53 9.54 1.56 18.23
C LEU A 53 10.03 1.24 16.82
N GLU A 54 9.92 2.18 15.87
CA GLU A 54 10.34 2.02 14.46
C GLU A 54 9.76 0.76 13.81
N VAL A 55 8.53 0.39 14.19
CA VAL A 55 7.84 -0.78 13.63
C VAL A 55 7.36 -0.43 12.22
N PRO A 56 7.44 -1.35 11.25
CA PRO A 56 6.93 -1.10 9.90
C PRO A 56 5.44 -0.70 9.89
N ALA A 57 5.05 0.24 9.03
CA ALA A 57 3.67 0.69 8.89
C ALA A 57 2.70 -0.45 8.52
N THR A 58 3.21 -1.54 7.92
CA THR A 58 2.45 -2.78 7.65
C THR A 58 1.90 -3.46 8.90
N ALA A 59 2.41 -3.13 10.09
CA ALA A 59 1.90 -3.64 11.37
C ALA A 59 0.67 -2.87 11.89
N LEU A 60 0.29 -1.75 11.29
CA LEU A 60 -0.98 -1.08 11.61
C LEU A 60 -2.15 -2.03 11.36
N PRO A 61 -3.18 -2.01 12.25
CA PRO A 61 -4.35 -2.86 12.08
C PRO A 61 -5.06 -2.56 10.76
N LEU A 62 -5.43 -3.60 10.04
CA LEU A 62 -6.35 -3.53 8.92
C LEU A 62 -7.76 -3.82 9.44
N THR A 63 -8.68 -2.92 9.16
CA THR A 63 -10.10 -3.09 9.45
C THR A 63 -10.84 -3.65 8.24
N GLU A 64 -12.15 -3.90 8.40
CA GLU A 64 -13.00 -4.14 7.25
C GLU A 64 -12.94 -2.89 6.34
N TYR A 65 -12.57 -3.11 5.09
CA TYR A 65 -12.38 -2.01 4.16
C TYR A 65 -13.72 -1.35 3.81
N GLN A 66 -13.76 -0.05 3.98
CA GLN A 66 -14.87 0.80 3.52
C GLN A 66 -14.31 1.77 2.47
N SER A 67 -15.02 1.89 1.36
CA SER A 67 -14.65 2.86 0.32
C SER A 67 -14.84 4.28 0.85
N HIS A 68 -13.82 5.11 0.69
CA HIS A 68 -13.84 6.52 1.06
C HIS A 68 -13.47 7.38 -0.14
N VAL A 69 -14.24 8.43 -0.35
CA VAL A 69 -13.85 9.46 -1.32
C VAL A 69 -12.70 10.26 -0.71
N ARG A 70 -11.54 10.17 -1.31
CA ARG A 70 -10.33 10.90 -0.94
C ARG A 70 -9.88 11.80 -2.08
N ASP A 71 -9.29 12.91 -1.76
CA ASP A 71 -8.66 13.79 -2.75
C ASP A 71 -7.19 13.40 -3.02
N ALA A 72 -6.62 13.98 -4.08
CA ALA A 72 -5.23 13.74 -4.44
C ALA A 72 -4.26 14.20 -3.34
N GLY A 73 -4.58 15.25 -2.59
CA GLY A 73 -3.79 15.77 -1.48
C GLY A 73 -3.67 14.78 -0.34
N PHE A 74 -4.73 14.02 -0.05
CA PHE A 74 -4.68 12.94 0.94
C PHE A 74 -3.65 11.87 0.55
N PHE A 75 -3.71 11.35 -0.68
CA PHE A 75 -2.80 10.29 -1.14
C PHE A 75 -1.36 10.77 -1.18
N GLN A 76 -1.10 11.99 -1.64
CA GLN A 76 0.23 12.60 -1.65
C GLN A 76 0.82 12.71 -0.23
N ALA A 77 0.03 13.18 0.74
CA ALA A 77 0.45 13.31 2.13
C ALA A 77 0.73 11.93 2.77
N MET A 78 -0.13 10.92 2.50
CA MET A 78 0.07 9.56 3.02
C MET A 78 1.30 8.89 2.42
N LEU A 79 1.51 8.97 1.11
CA LEU A 79 2.69 8.46 0.43
C LEU A 79 3.97 9.12 0.96
N GLY A 80 3.96 10.45 1.15
CA GLY A 80 5.07 11.18 1.75
C GLY A 80 5.36 10.74 3.18
N THR A 81 4.32 10.50 4.00
CA THR A 81 4.44 10.01 5.37
C THR A 81 4.99 8.58 5.42
N LEU A 82 4.64 7.74 4.46
CA LEU A 82 5.19 6.40 4.31
C LEU A 82 6.62 6.40 3.76
N GLY A 83 7.14 7.53 3.28
CA GLY A 83 8.51 7.68 2.84
C GLY A 83 8.72 7.74 1.33
N TYR A 84 7.65 7.85 0.53
CA TYR A 84 7.80 8.04 -0.91
C TYR A 84 8.59 9.32 -1.22
N PRO A 85 9.72 9.24 -1.94
CA PRO A 85 10.61 10.38 -2.12
C PRO A 85 9.95 11.56 -2.85
N GLY A 86 9.08 11.29 -3.83
CA GLY A 86 8.40 12.30 -4.63
C GLY A 86 7.46 13.21 -3.84
N PHE A 87 7.03 12.77 -2.62
CA PHE A 87 6.18 13.55 -1.71
C PHE A 87 6.81 13.78 -0.34
N ALA A 88 8.13 13.67 -0.21
CA ALA A 88 8.83 13.80 1.06
C ALA A 88 8.62 15.15 1.78
N TYR A 89 8.23 16.18 1.04
CA TYR A 89 7.90 17.52 1.56
C TYR A 89 6.53 17.61 2.25
N LEU A 90 5.66 16.59 2.11
CA LEU A 90 4.32 16.53 2.70
C LEU A 90 4.25 15.66 3.97
N ARG A 91 5.36 15.46 4.67
CA ARG A 91 5.41 14.65 5.89
C ARG A 91 4.59 15.31 7.02
N GLY A 92 3.94 14.47 7.82
CA GLY A 92 3.27 14.91 9.04
C GLY A 92 1.85 14.37 9.27
N ALA A 93 1.26 13.65 8.33
CA ALA A 93 -0.03 12.99 8.53
C ALA A 93 0.11 11.72 9.41
N ALA A 94 -0.98 11.31 10.06
CA ALA A 94 -1.03 10.02 10.75
C ALA A 94 -0.73 8.89 9.77
N ARG A 95 0.11 7.93 10.16
CA ARG A 95 0.46 6.79 9.31
C ARG A 95 -0.75 5.88 9.11
N GLN A 96 -0.96 5.43 7.87
CA GLN A 96 -1.93 4.42 7.49
C GLN A 96 -1.21 3.14 7.08
N ASN A 97 -1.89 1.98 7.19
CA ASN A 97 -1.34 0.74 6.67
C ASN A 97 -1.17 0.85 5.14
N PRO A 98 0.03 0.57 4.59
CA PRO A 98 0.27 0.73 3.15
C PRO A 98 -0.59 -0.18 2.27
N ALA A 99 -1.07 -1.33 2.78
CA ALA A 99 -2.04 -2.16 2.04
C ALA A 99 -3.41 -1.49 1.94
N GLU A 100 -3.85 -0.79 3.00
CA GLU A 100 -5.08 -0.03 3.00
C GLU A 100 -4.99 1.19 2.09
N LEU A 101 -3.88 1.94 2.15
CA LEU A 101 -3.62 3.06 1.26
C LEU A 101 -3.64 2.63 -0.22
N LEU A 102 -2.98 1.52 -0.55
CA LEU A 102 -2.98 0.99 -1.91
C LEU A 102 -4.40 0.61 -2.35
N MET A 103 -5.19 -0.04 -1.48
CA MET A 103 -6.56 -0.41 -1.80
C MET A 103 -7.45 0.82 -2.02
N GLU A 104 -7.37 1.84 -1.16
CA GLU A 104 -8.11 3.10 -1.32
C GLU A 104 -7.76 3.81 -2.64
N ALA A 105 -6.48 3.84 -2.99
CA ALA A 105 -6.04 4.42 -4.26
C ALA A 105 -6.58 3.64 -5.47
N LEU A 106 -6.50 2.31 -5.44
CA LEU A 106 -7.03 1.46 -6.53
C LEU A 106 -8.55 1.51 -6.66
N ASP A 107 -9.27 1.82 -5.60
CA ASP A 107 -10.73 1.97 -5.60
C ASP A 107 -11.19 3.38 -6.00
N SER A 108 -10.28 4.33 -6.10
CA SER A 108 -10.57 5.70 -6.53
C SER A 108 -10.88 5.76 -8.03
N ASP A 109 -11.81 6.65 -8.39
CA ASP A 109 -12.20 6.85 -9.79
C ASP A 109 -11.17 7.71 -10.54
N ASP A 110 -10.74 8.81 -9.92
CA ASP A 110 -9.78 9.74 -10.54
C ASP A 110 -8.67 10.11 -9.55
N LEU A 111 -7.43 9.86 -9.97
CA LEU A 111 -6.23 10.23 -9.23
C LEU A 111 -5.29 11.08 -10.09
N ASP A 112 -4.50 11.90 -9.43
CA ASP A 112 -3.37 12.61 -10.04
C ASP A 112 -2.34 11.62 -10.59
N SER A 113 -1.75 11.91 -11.76
CA SER A 113 -0.79 11.01 -12.43
C SER A 113 0.41 10.66 -11.56
N ARG A 114 0.93 11.61 -10.77
CA ARG A 114 2.05 11.36 -9.85
C ARG A 114 1.68 10.41 -8.72
N VAL A 115 0.41 10.42 -8.27
CA VAL A 115 -0.08 9.44 -7.29
C VAL A 115 -0.16 8.07 -7.94
N ILE A 116 -0.68 7.97 -9.17
CA ILE A 116 -0.76 6.70 -9.92
C ILE A 116 0.63 6.08 -10.11
N GLU A 117 1.62 6.87 -10.53
CA GLU A 117 3.02 6.45 -10.68
C GLU A 117 3.60 5.94 -9.35
N ALA A 118 3.29 6.62 -8.24
CA ALA A 118 3.76 6.25 -6.91
C ALA A 118 3.16 4.94 -6.38
N LEU A 119 2.05 4.41 -6.94
CA LEU A 119 1.43 3.18 -6.43
C LEU A 119 2.33 1.96 -6.56
N ALA A 120 3.15 1.89 -7.62
CA ALA A 120 4.08 0.80 -7.83
C ALA A 120 5.23 0.78 -6.79
N TRP A 121 5.53 1.91 -6.15
CA TRP A 121 6.50 1.99 -5.07
C TRP A 121 6.03 1.27 -3.79
N LEU A 122 4.75 1.24 -3.50
CA LEU A 122 4.24 0.60 -2.28
C LEU A 122 4.60 -0.89 -2.16
N PRO A 123 4.41 -1.75 -3.18
CA PRO A 123 4.87 -3.14 -3.14
C PRO A 123 6.39 -3.30 -3.03
N LEU A 124 7.17 -2.35 -3.53
CA LEU A 124 8.63 -2.37 -3.48
C LEU A 124 9.13 -1.99 -2.09
N ALA A 125 8.65 -0.88 -1.54
CA ALA A 125 9.04 -0.39 -0.22
C ALA A 125 8.49 -1.28 0.92
N TYR A 126 7.37 -1.95 0.69
CA TYR A 126 6.66 -2.76 1.68
C TYR A 126 6.37 -4.18 1.16
N PRO A 127 7.38 -5.04 0.94
CA PRO A 127 7.17 -6.39 0.38
C PRO A 127 6.27 -7.28 1.26
N HIS A 128 6.17 -6.98 2.56
CA HIS A 128 5.33 -7.68 3.53
C HIS A 128 3.93 -7.08 3.70
N LEU A 129 3.36 -6.47 2.66
CA LEU A 129 1.94 -6.09 2.63
C LEU A 129 1.05 -7.29 3.02
N ASN A 130 -0.09 -7.01 3.65
CA ASN A 130 -1.09 -8.06 3.84
C ASN A 130 -1.78 -8.41 2.51
N TRP A 131 -1.08 -9.25 1.72
CA TRP A 131 -1.52 -9.66 0.39
C TRP A 131 -2.86 -10.41 0.39
N GLY A 132 -3.15 -11.15 1.47
CA GLY A 132 -4.44 -11.84 1.61
C GLY A 132 -5.58 -10.86 1.69
N TRP A 133 -5.48 -9.88 2.58
CA TRP A 133 -6.46 -8.82 2.75
C TRP A 133 -6.60 -7.97 1.47
N LEU A 134 -5.48 -7.55 0.87
CA LEU A 134 -5.45 -6.71 -0.31
C LEU A 134 -6.10 -7.40 -1.52
N THR A 135 -5.73 -8.66 -1.79
CA THR A 135 -6.29 -9.45 -2.89
C THR A 135 -7.79 -9.70 -2.71
N ALA A 136 -8.24 -10.02 -1.47
CA ALA A 136 -9.64 -10.25 -1.19
C ALA A 136 -10.47 -8.98 -1.43
N ASN A 137 -10.02 -7.83 -0.94
CA ASN A 137 -10.72 -6.56 -1.14
C ASN A 137 -10.71 -6.09 -2.59
N ALA A 138 -9.60 -6.28 -3.31
CA ALA A 138 -9.54 -5.96 -4.74
C ALA A 138 -10.55 -6.77 -5.55
N LYS A 139 -10.69 -8.09 -5.27
CA LYS A 139 -11.66 -8.96 -5.94
C LYS A 139 -13.11 -8.60 -5.62
N LEU A 140 -13.40 -8.24 -4.36
CA LEU A 140 -14.75 -7.84 -3.95
C LEU A 140 -15.24 -6.55 -4.64
N ARG A 141 -14.31 -5.74 -5.19
CA ARG A 141 -14.58 -4.44 -5.82
C ARG A 141 -14.25 -4.39 -7.31
N ASP A 142 -13.97 -5.52 -7.92
CA ASP A 142 -13.54 -5.59 -9.32
C ASP A 142 -12.28 -4.75 -9.62
N ARG A 143 -11.35 -4.63 -8.64
CA ARG A 143 -10.09 -3.88 -8.77
C ARG A 143 -8.86 -4.80 -8.94
N GLN A 144 -9.04 -6.10 -9.11
CA GLN A 144 -7.93 -7.05 -9.26
C GLN A 144 -7.08 -6.81 -10.50
N ASN A 145 -7.63 -6.24 -11.58
CA ASN A 145 -6.86 -5.86 -12.76
C ASN A 145 -5.93 -4.68 -12.46
N ARG A 146 -6.42 -3.66 -11.75
CA ARG A 146 -5.61 -2.52 -11.30
C ARG A 146 -4.49 -2.99 -10.37
N LEU A 147 -4.81 -3.85 -9.40
CA LEU A 147 -3.82 -4.41 -8.48
C LEU A 147 -2.78 -5.25 -9.23
N GLY A 148 -3.21 -6.14 -10.12
CA GLY A 148 -2.32 -6.98 -10.91
C GLY A 148 -1.33 -6.19 -11.75
N PHE A 149 -1.82 -5.14 -12.42
CA PHE A 149 -0.99 -4.22 -13.19
C PHE A 149 0.06 -3.51 -12.32
N VAL A 150 -0.35 -2.92 -11.18
CA VAL A 150 0.56 -2.20 -10.27
C VAL A 150 1.63 -3.14 -9.71
N VAL A 151 1.27 -4.37 -9.32
CA VAL A 151 2.23 -5.35 -8.80
C VAL A 151 3.17 -5.84 -9.90
N ALA A 152 2.67 -6.05 -11.11
CA ALA A 152 3.53 -6.45 -12.24
C ALA A 152 4.48 -5.33 -12.65
N LEU A 153 4.02 -4.07 -12.64
CA LEU A 153 4.85 -2.90 -12.91
C LEU A 153 5.95 -2.74 -11.84
N ALA A 154 5.63 -2.96 -10.56
CA ALA A 154 6.61 -3.01 -9.48
C ALA A 154 7.63 -4.14 -9.69
N GLY A 155 7.19 -5.31 -10.19
CA GLY A 155 8.09 -6.42 -10.55
C GLY A 155 9.09 -6.03 -11.64
N GLN A 156 8.65 -5.34 -12.69
CA GLN A 156 9.54 -4.82 -13.74
C GLN A 156 10.55 -3.79 -13.19
N ALA A 157 10.13 -2.95 -12.24
CA ALA A 157 11.04 -2.01 -11.58
C ALA A 157 12.09 -2.75 -10.73
N ALA A 158 11.68 -3.78 -9.97
CA ALA A 158 12.62 -4.63 -9.21
C ALA A 158 13.63 -5.36 -10.11
N GLU A 159 13.19 -5.84 -11.29
CA GLU A 159 14.06 -6.45 -12.30
C GLU A 159 15.07 -5.43 -12.82
N ARG A 160 14.61 -4.23 -13.21
CA ARG A 160 15.48 -3.13 -13.68
C ARG A 160 16.56 -2.76 -12.65
N ASP A 161 16.19 -2.75 -11.38
CA ASP A 161 17.10 -2.39 -10.28
C ASP A 161 17.95 -3.59 -9.79
N GLY A 162 17.81 -4.77 -10.39
CA GLY A 162 18.60 -5.97 -10.06
C GLY A 162 18.16 -6.69 -8.79
N SER A 163 16.98 -6.38 -8.24
CA SER A 163 16.43 -6.96 -7.01
C SER A 163 15.72 -8.29 -7.27
N SER A 164 16.46 -9.33 -7.70
CA SER A 164 15.90 -10.61 -8.17
C SER A 164 15.06 -11.37 -7.14
N GLN A 165 15.27 -11.17 -5.84
CA GLN A 165 14.42 -11.78 -4.82
C GLN A 165 13.04 -11.12 -4.81
N LEU A 166 13.00 -9.80 -4.77
CA LEU A 166 11.76 -9.02 -4.73
C LEU A 166 10.95 -9.23 -6.02
N GLU A 167 11.61 -9.23 -7.17
CA GLU A 167 10.99 -9.57 -8.47
C GLU A 167 10.25 -10.90 -8.39
N ARG A 168 10.90 -11.99 -7.92
CA ARG A 168 10.28 -13.31 -7.78
C ARG A 168 9.12 -13.33 -6.80
N GLU A 169 9.22 -12.60 -5.70
CA GLU A 169 8.11 -12.46 -4.73
C GLU A 169 6.91 -11.77 -5.38
N LEU A 170 7.12 -10.66 -6.10
CA LEU A 170 6.07 -9.94 -6.81
C LEU A 170 5.47 -10.77 -7.96
N ALA A 171 6.29 -11.48 -8.73
CA ALA A 171 5.81 -12.41 -9.76
C ALA A 171 4.88 -13.50 -9.18
N THR A 172 5.20 -14.01 -7.97
CA THR A 172 4.32 -14.95 -7.27
C THR A 172 2.96 -14.32 -6.90
N ARG A 173 2.92 -13.01 -6.57
CA ARG A 173 1.66 -12.29 -6.30
C ARG A 173 0.86 -12.08 -7.58
N VAL A 174 1.51 -11.70 -8.66
CA VAL A 174 0.90 -11.59 -9.99
C VAL A 174 0.25 -12.92 -10.40
N ALA A 175 0.98 -14.04 -10.29
CA ALA A 175 0.47 -15.36 -10.62
C ALA A 175 -0.79 -15.77 -9.82
N LYS A 176 -0.92 -15.29 -8.57
CA LYS A 176 -2.15 -15.52 -7.76
C LYS A 176 -3.34 -14.65 -8.17
N LEU A 177 -3.10 -13.50 -8.80
CA LEU A 177 -4.14 -12.61 -9.30
C LEU A 177 -4.62 -13.03 -10.70
N GLU A 178 -3.75 -13.60 -11.51
CA GLU A 178 -3.98 -13.98 -12.90
C GLU A 178 -5.29 -14.77 -13.14
N PRO A 179 -5.62 -15.82 -12.36
CA PRO A 179 -6.86 -16.58 -12.57
C PRO A 179 -8.15 -15.78 -12.32
N SER A 180 -8.03 -14.61 -11.66
CA SER A 180 -9.17 -13.73 -11.36
C SER A 180 -9.23 -12.48 -12.22
N ARG A 181 -8.39 -12.40 -13.26
CA ARG A 181 -8.36 -11.27 -14.18
C ARG A 181 -9.71 -11.11 -14.87
N LEU A 182 -10.21 -9.87 -14.89
CA LEU A 182 -11.47 -9.52 -15.53
C LEU A 182 -11.27 -9.27 -17.02
N ALA A 183 -12.20 -9.77 -17.84
CA ALA A 183 -12.28 -9.44 -19.26
C ALA A 183 -12.83 -8.02 -19.51
N LYS A 184 -13.48 -7.40 -18.52
CA LYS A 184 -13.97 -6.03 -18.60
C LYS A 184 -12.80 -5.05 -18.64
N GLU A 185 -12.83 -4.14 -19.63
CA GLU A 185 -11.90 -3.04 -19.73
C GLU A 185 -12.15 -2.04 -18.59
N ASP A 186 -11.08 -1.56 -17.95
CA ASP A 186 -11.11 -0.58 -16.89
C ASP A 186 -10.04 0.50 -17.15
N THR A 187 -9.99 1.52 -16.34
CA THR A 187 -8.92 2.55 -16.34
C THR A 187 -8.02 2.34 -15.14
N LEU A 188 -6.82 2.88 -15.17
CA LEU A 188 -5.98 2.95 -13.97
C LEU A 188 -6.29 4.25 -13.20
N CYS A 189 -7.41 4.25 -12.45
CA CYS A 189 -7.86 5.39 -11.64
C CYS A 189 -7.98 6.71 -12.43
N ARG A 190 -8.56 6.66 -13.66
CA ARG A 190 -8.80 7.81 -14.53
C ARG A 190 -10.14 7.66 -15.27
N GLU A 191 -11.24 7.63 -14.52
CA GLU A 191 -12.59 7.47 -15.10
C GLU A 191 -13.04 8.69 -15.89
N SER A 192 -12.53 9.89 -15.59
CA SER A 192 -12.83 11.16 -16.29
C SER A 192 -12.26 11.25 -17.70
N MET A 193 -11.50 10.24 -18.17
CA MET A 193 -10.98 10.21 -19.55
C MET A 193 -12.09 10.38 -20.59
N THR A 194 -11.84 11.25 -21.56
CA THR A 194 -12.72 11.44 -22.72
C THR A 194 -12.80 10.19 -23.59
N ARG A 195 -13.83 10.10 -24.42
CA ARG A 195 -13.95 9.00 -25.39
C ARG A 195 -12.76 8.95 -26.36
N ALA A 196 -12.21 10.10 -26.75
CA ALA A 196 -11.08 10.17 -27.66
C ALA A 196 -9.81 9.60 -27.01
N GLU A 197 -9.53 9.95 -25.76
CA GLU A 197 -8.42 9.40 -24.98
C GLU A 197 -8.54 7.88 -24.80
N ARG A 198 -9.74 7.38 -24.50
CA ARG A 198 -9.98 5.92 -24.36
C ARG A 198 -9.72 5.18 -25.67
N VAL A 199 -10.11 5.73 -26.81
CA VAL A 199 -9.85 5.15 -28.14
C VAL A 199 -8.35 5.14 -28.41
N TRP A 200 -7.67 6.26 -28.18
CA TRP A 200 -6.24 6.37 -28.39
C TRP A 200 -5.44 5.37 -27.54
N LEU A 201 -5.77 5.28 -26.25
CA LEU A 201 -5.11 4.34 -25.33
C LEU A 201 -5.32 2.86 -25.73
N ARG A 202 -6.47 2.46 -26.26
CA ARG A 202 -6.65 1.08 -26.76
C ARG A 202 -5.65 0.70 -27.84
N GLU A 203 -5.27 1.65 -28.67
CA GLU A 203 -4.35 1.42 -29.78
C GLU A 203 -2.88 1.55 -29.38
N HIS A 204 -2.58 2.29 -28.28
CA HIS A 204 -1.22 2.69 -27.92
C HIS A 204 -0.76 2.21 -26.55
N ARG A 205 -1.63 1.58 -25.78
CA ARG A 205 -1.29 1.09 -24.43
C ARG A 205 -0.18 0.04 -24.47
N PRO A 206 0.70 0.01 -23.44
CA PRO A 206 1.76 -1.01 -23.33
C PRO A 206 1.16 -2.43 -23.18
N LYS A 207 1.94 -3.45 -23.57
CA LYS A 207 1.52 -4.87 -23.48
C LYS A 207 1.07 -5.28 -22.09
N LEU A 208 1.68 -4.73 -21.04
CA LEU A 208 1.28 -5.00 -19.66
C LEU A 208 -0.13 -4.46 -19.37
N ALA A 209 -0.45 -3.26 -19.83
CA ALA A 209 -1.78 -2.67 -19.69
C ALA A 209 -2.83 -3.43 -20.52
N GLU A 210 -2.48 -3.84 -21.73
CA GLU A 210 -3.32 -4.70 -22.57
C GLU A 210 -3.62 -6.03 -21.88
N HIS A 211 -2.59 -6.67 -21.30
CA HIS A 211 -2.74 -7.92 -20.56
C HIS A 211 -3.74 -7.80 -19.41
N TRP A 212 -3.69 -6.70 -18.64
CA TRP A 212 -4.60 -6.47 -17.51
C TRP A 212 -5.91 -5.75 -17.91
N ASN A 213 -6.20 -5.61 -19.20
CA ASN A 213 -7.38 -4.91 -19.73
C ASN A 213 -7.55 -3.47 -19.17
N LEU A 214 -6.43 -2.75 -19.02
CA LEU A 214 -6.44 -1.38 -18.53
C LEU A 214 -6.17 -0.37 -19.64
N LEU A 215 -6.82 0.77 -19.55
CA LEU A 215 -6.53 1.96 -20.35
C LEU A 215 -5.56 2.85 -19.56
N THR A 216 -4.29 2.67 -19.82
CA THR A 216 -3.18 3.46 -19.29
C THR A 216 -1.98 3.34 -20.21
N ASP A 217 -1.18 4.38 -20.28
CA ASP A 217 0.11 4.43 -20.97
C ASP A 217 1.31 4.30 -20.02
N LEU A 218 1.03 4.08 -18.73
CA LEU A 218 2.07 3.97 -17.71
C LEU A 218 2.99 2.78 -17.96
N THR A 219 4.29 3.04 -17.96
CA THR A 219 5.36 2.05 -18.11
C THR A 219 6.39 2.18 -17.00
N VAL A 220 7.28 1.21 -16.86
CA VAL A 220 8.33 1.21 -15.84
C VAL A 220 9.34 2.36 -16.03
N GLU A 221 9.52 2.85 -17.26
CA GLU A 221 10.43 3.95 -17.57
C GLU A 221 9.97 5.29 -17.00
N GLN A 222 8.66 5.45 -16.76
CA GLN A 222 8.05 6.65 -16.19
C GLN A 222 8.08 6.65 -14.65
N LEU A 223 8.51 5.56 -14.02
CA LEU A 223 8.59 5.47 -12.58
C LEU A 223 9.86 6.18 -12.06
N ASP A 224 9.73 7.48 -11.82
CA ASP A 224 10.72 8.24 -11.06
C ASP A 224 10.65 7.84 -9.58
N HIS A 225 11.74 7.84 -8.84
CA HIS A 225 11.77 7.56 -7.39
C HIS A 225 11.39 6.14 -6.95
N VAL A 226 11.43 5.14 -7.83
CA VAL A 226 11.08 3.75 -7.51
C VAL A 226 12.30 2.87 -7.28
N ALA A 227 13.52 3.43 -7.30
CA ALA A 227 14.75 2.73 -6.93
C ALA A 227 14.66 2.24 -5.47
N VAL A 228 14.96 0.95 -5.25
CA VAL A 228 14.98 0.25 -3.94
C VAL A 228 16.37 0.34 -3.31
#